data_8764a713987e26bf28e96b2f0d0812bc
#
_entry.id   8764a713987e26bf28e96b2f0d0812bc
#
_cell.length_a   1.000
_cell.length_b   1.000
_cell.length_c   1.000
_cell.angle_alpha   90.00
_cell.angle_beta   90.00
_cell.angle_gamma   90.00
#
_symmetry.space_group_name_H-M   'P 1'
#
loop_
_entity.id
_entity.type
_entity.pdbx_description
1 polymer ?
#
loop_
_entity_poly.entity_id
_entity_poly.type
_entity_poly.pdbx_seq_one_letter_code
_entity_poly.pdbx_strand_id
1 'polypeptide(L)'
;MADFMETEDKRSVIKEKLRQQFDGKIVRKDLTKKIKEGANVPVYVLEFLLGQYCSSDDPEVVEDGVNNVKRILADNFVRPDEAQKILSILRQRGSYTVIDKITVNLNIKRDYYEAEFSNLGLKDIPIDEEYPAKFDRLLCGGIWCIVQLDYEYMEEDRNGTPIRIRKLTPIQMPHVDIAELKQGRKAFTQDEWMDVLLRSIGMEPDTLSYREKWLLIIRMLPLVENNFNLCELGPRSTGKSHLYKEISPNSILVSGGQTTVANLFYNMGRKTVGLVGLWDCVAFDEVAGIKFKDKDGVQIMKDYMASGSFARGKEEKAASASMVFVGNINQSVDVLLKTSSLFLSLIHISEPTRHAQIS
;
A
#
# COMPACT_ATOMS: atom_id res chain seq x y z
N MET A 1 -2.08 39.78 4.08
CA MET A 1 -3.13 39.58 5.10
C MET A 1 -4.44 39.11 4.47
N ALA A 2 -4.94 39.71 3.41
CA ALA A 2 -6.20 39.28 2.74
C ALA A 2 -6.11 37.85 2.20
N ASP A 3 -5.05 37.47 1.51
CA ASP A 3 -4.83 36.11 1.00
C ASP A 3 -4.77 35.04 2.10
N PHE A 4 -4.22 35.37 3.26
CA PHE A 4 -4.12 34.44 4.38
C PHE A 4 -5.49 34.18 5.01
N MET A 5 -6.31 35.22 5.16
CA MET A 5 -7.68 35.10 5.69
C MET A 5 -8.59 34.31 4.72
N GLU A 6 -8.46 34.54 3.42
CA GLU A 6 -9.24 33.80 2.41
C GLU A 6 -8.87 32.30 2.38
N THR A 7 -7.61 31.97 2.61
CA THR A 7 -7.13 30.59 2.68
C THR A 7 -7.61 29.85 3.94
N GLU A 8 -7.62 30.52 5.09
CA GLU A 8 -8.17 29.98 6.34
C GLU A 8 -9.67 29.73 6.25
N ASP A 9 -10.41 30.64 5.61
CA ASP A 9 -11.85 30.50 5.41
C ASP A 9 -12.17 29.31 4.50
N LYS A 10 -11.45 29.12 3.41
CA LYS A 10 -11.56 27.92 2.53
C LYS A 10 -11.27 26.62 3.26
N ARG A 11 -10.23 26.57 4.10
CA ARG A 11 -9.91 25.39 4.91
C ARG A 11 -11.03 25.03 5.88
N SER A 12 -11.59 26.05 6.53
CA SER A 12 -12.69 25.89 7.48
C SER A 12 -13.93 25.32 6.79
N VAL A 13 -14.29 25.82 5.62
CA VAL A 13 -15.42 25.33 4.82
C VAL A 13 -15.22 23.88 4.40
N ILE A 14 -14.04 23.52 3.89
CA ILE A 14 -13.74 22.13 3.49
C ILE A 14 -13.79 21.18 4.71
N LYS A 15 -13.25 21.63 5.86
CA LYS A 15 -13.27 20.84 7.10
C LYS A 15 -14.69 20.55 7.55
N GLU A 16 -15.55 21.56 7.51
CA GLU A 16 -16.96 21.40 7.90
C GLU A 16 -17.70 20.46 6.95
N LYS A 17 -17.54 20.61 5.63
CA LYS A 17 -18.10 19.69 4.64
C LYS A 17 -17.63 18.25 4.83
N LEU A 18 -16.33 18.05 5.14
CA LEU A 18 -15.79 16.71 5.41
C LEU A 18 -16.45 16.08 6.62
N ARG A 19 -16.65 16.84 7.72
CA ARG A 19 -17.33 16.35 8.92
C ARG A 19 -18.77 15.94 8.64
N GLN A 20 -19.50 16.77 7.88
CA GLN A 20 -20.89 16.49 7.55
C GLN A 20 -21.08 15.28 6.64
N GLN A 21 -20.13 15.03 5.70
CA GLN A 21 -20.26 13.99 4.70
C GLN A 21 -19.51 12.67 5.07
N PHE A 22 -18.45 12.77 5.88
CA PHE A 22 -17.54 11.67 6.16
C PHE A 22 -17.20 11.56 7.65
N ASP A 23 -18.19 11.74 8.52
CA ASP A 23 -18.01 11.65 9.97
C ASP A 23 -17.40 10.30 10.39
N GLY A 24 -16.46 10.34 11.32
CA GLY A 24 -15.73 9.15 11.78
C GLY A 24 -14.75 8.52 10.76
N LYS A 25 -14.62 9.11 9.54
CA LYS A 25 -13.71 8.61 8.49
C LYS A 25 -12.53 9.56 8.21
N ILE A 26 -12.45 10.64 8.95
CA ILE A 26 -11.40 11.66 8.79
C ILE A 26 -10.23 11.33 9.70
N VAL A 27 -9.04 11.30 9.12
CA VAL A 27 -7.79 11.08 9.85
C VAL A 27 -6.95 12.35 9.87
N ARG A 28 -6.43 12.68 11.04
CA ARG A 28 -5.52 13.82 11.23
C ARG A 28 -4.10 13.45 10.80
N LYS A 29 -3.73 13.88 9.61
CA LYS A 29 -2.39 13.60 9.02
C LYS A 29 -1.23 14.25 9.79
N ASP A 30 -1.47 15.35 10.50
CA ASP A 30 -0.48 16.00 11.34
C ASP A 30 0.00 15.11 12.50
N LEU A 31 -0.88 14.23 13.00
CA LEU A 31 -0.56 13.32 14.09
C LEU A 31 0.30 12.12 13.62
N THR A 32 0.22 11.72 12.36
CA THR A 32 1.04 10.61 11.84
C THR A 32 2.53 10.90 11.97
N LYS A 33 2.96 12.14 11.75
CA LYS A 33 4.36 12.56 11.91
C LYS A 33 4.84 12.42 13.35
N LYS A 34 3.99 12.76 14.34
CA LYS A 34 4.32 12.66 15.76
C LYS A 34 4.51 11.23 16.26
N ILE A 35 3.91 10.24 15.57
CA ILE A 35 3.97 8.82 15.96
C ILE A 35 5.05 8.09 15.17
N LYS A 36 5.32 8.47 13.93
CA LYS A 36 6.27 7.79 13.04
C LYS A 36 7.73 7.85 13.53
N GLU A 37 8.06 8.78 14.41
CA GLU A 37 9.37 8.86 15.03
C GLU A 37 9.63 7.63 15.91
N GLY A 38 10.29 6.61 15.33
CA GLY A 38 10.71 5.38 16.01
C GLY A 38 9.94 4.10 15.66
N ALA A 39 8.88 4.16 14.86
CA ALA A 39 8.15 2.97 14.44
C ALA A 39 8.27 2.74 12.93
N ASN A 40 8.80 1.59 12.53
CA ASN A 40 8.87 1.19 11.10
C ASN A 40 7.53 0.58 10.64
N VAL A 41 6.45 1.31 10.89
CA VAL A 41 5.07 0.93 10.60
C VAL A 41 4.60 1.67 9.35
N PRO A 42 3.88 1.04 8.40
CA PRO A 42 3.29 1.74 7.28
C PRO A 42 2.32 2.85 7.73
N VAL A 43 2.31 3.97 7.01
CA VAL A 43 1.49 5.14 7.39
C VAL A 43 0.01 4.80 7.48
N TYR A 44 -0.52 4.00 6.57
CA TYR A 44 -1.94 3.60 6.60
C TYR A 44 -2.33 2.78 7.84
N VAL A 45 -1.38 2.03 8.45
CA VAL A 45 -1.62 1.35 9.74
C VAL A 45 -1.75 2.37 10.87
N LEU A 46 -0.88 3.40 10.87
CA LEU A 46 -0.96 4.50 11.82
C LEU A 46 -2.26 5.27 11.67
N GLU A 47 -2.67 5.55 10.44
CA GLU A 47 -3.91 6.28 10.14
C GLU A 47 -5.15 5.53 10.61
N PHE A 48 -5.17 4.21 10.44
CA PHE A 48 -6.25 3.38 10.97
C PHE A 48 -6.37 3.50 12.50
N LEU A 49 -5.25 3.38 13.21
CA LEU A 49 -5.24 3.51 14.67
C LEU A 49 -5.61 4.93 15.12
N LEU A 50 -5.08 5.95 14.45
CA LEU A 50 -5.44 7.34 14.72
C LEU A 50 -6.92 7.62 14.47
N GLY A 51 -7.49 7.06 13.42
CA GLY A 51 -8.93 7.17 13.15
C GLY A 51 -9.79 6.59 14.26
N GLN A 52 -9.32 5.54 14.94
CA GLN A 52 -10.04 4.93 16.06
C GLN A 52 -9.91 5.70 17.38
N TYR A 53 -8.75 6.30 17.65
CA TYR A 53 -8.44 6.89 18.96
C TYR A 53 -8.36 8.40 18.97
N CYS A 54 -8.27 9.07 17.82
CA CYS A 54 -8.05 10.51 17.70
C CYS A 54 -9.09 11.19 16.81
N SER A 55 -10.33 10.75 16.82
CA SER A 55 -11.43 11.33 16.02
C SER A 55 -12.03 12.61 16.62
N SER A 56 -11.71 12.93 17.90
CA SER A 56 -12.16 14.15 18.57
C SER A 56 -11.36 15.37 18.14
N ASP A 57 -11.96 16.56 18.28
CA ASP A 57 -11.27 17.85 18.17
C ASP A 57 -10.75 18.39 19.51
N ASP A 58 -11.14 17.77 20.61
CA ASP A 58 -10.68 18.15 21.95
C ASP A 58 -9.18 17.81 22.09
N PRO A 59 -8.32 18.81 22.36
CA PRO A 59 -6.88 18.61 22.44
C PRO A 59 -6.46 17.57 23.50
N GLU A 60 -7.15 17.48 24.65
CA GLU A 60 -6.83 16.54 25.72
C GLU A 60 -7.17 15.10 25.26
N VAL A 61 -8.34 14.91 24.65
CA VAL A 61 -8.77 13.60 24.12
C VAL A 61 -7.83 13.13 22.99
N VAL A 62 -7.39 14.06 22.15
CA VAL A 62 -6.44 13.77 21.06
C VAL A 62 -5.07 13.38 21.63
N GLU A 63 -4.57 14.07 22.65
CA GLU A 63 -3.28 13.74 23.27
C GLU A 63 -3.31 12.36 23.93
N ASP A 64 -4.36 12.04 24.67
CA ASP A 64 -4.59 10.71 25.23
C ASP A 64 -4.70 9.64 24.15
N GLY A 65 -5.41 9.93 23.05
CA GLY A 65 -5.50 9.06 21.89
C GLY A 65 -4.14 8.77 21.26
N VAL A 66 -3.31 9.79 21.04
CA VAL A 66 -1.93 9.64 20.54
C VAL A 66 -1.08 8.78 21.45
N ASN A 67 -1.17 8.98 22.77
CA ASN A 67 -0.44 8.19 23.75
C ASN A 67 -0.91 6.72 23.75
N ASN A 68 -2.20 6.47 23.60
CA ASN A 68 -2.75 5.13 23.46
C ASN A 68 -2.24 4.43 22.18
N VAL A 69 -2.22 5.13 21.04
CA VAL A 69 -1.68 4.59 19.78
C VAL A 69 -0.20 4.24 19.93
N LYS A 70 0.61 5.13 20.53
CA LYS A 70 2.03 4.87 20.80
C LYS A 70 2.21 3.61 21.65
N ARG A 71 1.39 3.44 22.71
CA ARG A 71 1.43 2.26 23.56
C ARG A 71 1.05 0.99 22.83
N ILE A 72 -0.05 1.02 22.03
CA ILE A 72 -0.50 -0.12 21.23
C ILE A 72 0.60 -0.56 20.27
N LEU A 73 1.27 0.39 19.61
CA LEU A 73 2.37 0.07 18.70
C LEU A 73 3.60 -0.47 19.44
N ALA A 74 3.96 0.11 20.58
CA ALA A 74 5.10 -0.36 21.37
C ALA A 74 4.90 -1.78 21.90
N ASP A 75 3.67 -2.10 22.29
CA ASP A 75 3.35 -3.39 22.91
C ASP A 75 3.05 -4.49 21.89
N ASN A 76 2.43 -4.15 20.75
CA ASN A 76 1.86 -5.15 19.84
C ASN A 76 2.50 -5.20 18.46
N PHE A 77 3.18 -4.13 18.01
CA PHE A 77 3.80 -4.16 16.68
C PHE A 77 5.01 -5.09 16.66
N VAL A 78 4.95 -6.10 15.77
CA VAL A 78 6.02 -7.08 15.65
C VAL A 78 7.17 -6.50 14.83
N ARG A 79 8.34 -6.41 15.46
CA ARG A 79 9.60 -6.19 14.76
C ARG A 79 10.26 -7.53 14.48
N PRO A 80 10.79 -7.75 13.27
CA PRO A 80 11.38 -9.06 12.92
C PRO A 80 12.50 -9.52 13.87
N ASP A 81 13.26 -8.57 14.42
CA ASP A 81 14.32 -8.84 15.40
C ASP A 81 13.80 -9.20 16.80
N GLU A 82 12.55 -8.86 17.13
CA GLU A 82 11.92 -9.18 18.41
C GLU A 82 11.01 -10.44 18.35
N ALA A 83 10.88 -11.09 17.21
CA ALA A 83 9.97 -12.22 17.02
C ALA A 83 10.12 -13.32 18.08
N GLN A 84 11.34 -13.74 18.38
CA GLN A 84 11.60 -14.79 19.38
C GLN A 84 11.23 -14.36 20.81
N LYS A 85 11.41 -13.08 21.15
CA LYS A 85 11.00 -12.52 22.43
C LYS A 85 9.47 -12.56 22.58
N ILE A 86 8.75 -12.17 21.52
CA ILE A 86 7.28 -12.20 21.50
C ILE A 86 6.75 -13.63 21.64
N LEU A 87 7.35 -14.61 20.94
CA LEU A 87 6.98 -16.02 21.06
C LEU A 87 7.22 -16.56 22.47
N SER A 88 8.31 -16.15 23.13
CA SER A 88 8.58 -16.51 24.53
C SER A 88 7.53 -15.91 25.47
N ILE A 89 7.13 -14.67 25.26
CA ILE A 89 6.08 -14.01 26.06
C ILE A 89 4.73 -14.70 25.82
N LEU A 90 4.38 -15.02 24.58
CA LEU A 90 3.16 -15.74 24.22
C LEU A 90 3.09 -17.09 24.95
N ARG A 91 4.18 -17.86 24.94
CA ARG A 91 4.29 -19.13 25.67
C ARG A 91 4.09 -18.95 27.18
N GLN A 92 4.69 -17.92 27.77
CA GLN A 92 4.60 -17.67 29.23
C GLN A 92 3.23 -17.20 29.68
N ARG A 93 2.58 -16.34 28.88
CA ARG A 93 1.30 -15.70 29.22
C ARG A 93 0.08 -16.49 28.74
N GLY A 94 0.28 -17.45 27.84
CA GLY A 94 -0.80 -18.22 27.21
C GLY A 94 -1.56 -17.44 26.11
N SER A 95 -1.47 -16.10 26.09
CA SER A 95 -2.13 -15.26 25.11
C SER A 95 -1.34 -13.97 24.87
N TYR A 96 -1.31 -13.49 23.64
CA TYR A 96 -0.67 -12.23 23.26
C TYR A 96 -1.29 -11.62 22.01
N THR A 97 -1.38 -10.30 21.95
CA THR A 97 -1.88 -9.58 20.79
C THR A 97 -0.72 -9.04 19.96
N VAL A 98 -0.74 -9.26 18.65
CA VAL A 98 0.29 -8.80 17.72
C VAL A 98 -0.31 -7.96 16.59
N ILE A 99 0.46 -7.01 16.07
CA ILE A 99 0.18 -6.30 14.82
C ILE A 99 1.20 -6.78 13.81
N ASP A 100 0.74 -7.54 12.82
CA ASP A 100 1.59 -8.09 11.76
C ASP A 100 0.84 -8.17 10.43
N LYS A 101 1.57 -8.36 9.34
CA LYS A 101 0.99 -8.65 8.04
C LYS A 101 0.73 -10.15 7.91
N ILE A 102 -0.54 -10.50 7.65
CA ILE A 102 -1.01 -11.87 7.58
C ILE A 102 -1.31 -12.23 6.14
N THR A 103 -0.79 -13.35 5.68
CA THR A 103 -1.13 -13.98 4.40
C THR A 103 -1.72 -15.36 4.68
N VAL A 104 -2.73 -15.75 3.93
CA VAL A 104 -3.41 -17.04 4.10
C VAL A 104 -3.28 -17.86 2.83
N ASN A 105 -3.04 -19.15 3.01
CA ASN A 105 -2.96 -20.13 1.92
C ASN A 105 -3.88 -21.31 2.23
N LEU A 106 -4.51 -21.88 1.20
CA LEU A 106 -5.23 -23.14 1.34
C LEU A 106 -4.26 -24.33 1.27
N ASN A 107 -4.17 -25.10 2.34
CA ASN A 107 -3.46 -26.38 2.32
C ASN A 107 -4.35 -27.47 1.72
N ILE A 108 -4.22 -27.68 0.41
CA ILE A 108 -5.05 -28.67 -0.34
C ILE A 108 -4.92 -30.08 0.20
N LYS A 109 -3.79 -30.47 0.81
CA LYS A 109 -3.58 -31.83 1.32
C LYS A 109 -4.34 -32.10 2.62
N ARG A 110 -4.50 -31.07 3.43
CA ARG A 110 -5.13 -31.13 4.74
C ARG A 110 -6.55 -30.52 4.77
N ASP A 111 -6.95 -29.88 3.66
CA ASP A 111 -8.24 -29.25 3.44
C ASP A 111 -8.60 -28.20 4.50
N TYR A 112 -7.61 -27.35 4.86
CA TYR A 112 -7.84 -26.18 5.71
C TYR A 112 -6.92 -25.01 5.35
N TYR A 113 -7.27 -23.81 5.83
CA TYR A 113 -6.51 -22.61 5.62
C TYR A 113 -5.40 -22.44 6.65
N GLU A 114 -4.23 -21.99 6.18
CA GLU A 114 -3.04 -21.74 6.99
C GLU A 114 -2.59 -20.29 6.83
N ALA A 115 -2.34 -19.63 7.97
CA ALA A 115 -1.85 -18.26 8.02
C ALA A 115 -0.34 -18.20 8.17
N GLU A 116 0.28 -17.25 7.47
CA GLU A 116 1.68 -16.87 7.64
C GLU A 116 1.78 -15.45 8.19
N PHE A 117 2.65 -15.25 9.18
CA PHE A 117 2.95 -13.97 9.81
C PHE A 117 4.28 -13.44 9.28
N SER A 118 4.26 -12.30 8.62
CA SER A 118 5.42 -11.78 7.88
C SER A 118 6.58 -11.37 8.80
N ASN A 119 6.31 -10.69 9.89
CA ASN A 119 7.34 -10.20 10.82
C ASN A 119 7.61 -11.19 11.95
N LEU A 120 6.57 -11.85 12.47
CA LEU A 120 6.71 -12.85 13.53
C LEU A 120 7.36 -14.14 13.01
N GLY A 121 7.35 -14.36 11.68
CA GLY A 121 7.97 -15.51 11.04
C GLY A 121 7.25 -16.83 11.26
N LEU A 122 6.02 -16.81 11.79
CA LEU A 122 5.19 -18.00 11.95
C LEU A 122 4.61 -18.43 10.61
N LYS A 123 4.52 -19.73 10.39
CA LYS A 123 3.94 -20.37 9.22
C LYS A 123 3.03 -21.50 9.63
N ASP A 124 2.17 -21.89 8.72
CA ASP A 124 1.29 -23.07 8.86
C ASP A 124 0.38 -22.96 10.11
N ILE A 125 -0.04 -21.74 10.49
CA ILE A 125 -0.94 -21.52 11.62
C ILE A 125 -2.38 -21.71 11.14
N PRO A 126 -3.15 -22.67 11.70
CA PRO A 126 -4.54 -22.86 11.33
C PRO A 126 -5.36 -21.59 11.53
N ILE A 127 -6.19 -21.27 10.54
CA ILE A 127 -7.09 -20.12 10.58
C ILE A 127 -8.48 -20.54 10.14
N ASP A 128 -9.49 -19.98 10.79
CA ASP A 128 -10.88 -20.23 10.46
C ASP A 128 -11.23 -19.76 9.04
N GLU A 129 -12.00 -20.56 8.31
CA GLU A 129 -12.41 -20.29 6.93
C GLU A 129 -13.28 -19.03 6.79
N GLU A 130 -13.92 -18.57 7.86
CA GLU A 130 -14.69 -17.32 7.86
C GLU A 130 -13.81 -16.09 7.53
N TYR A 131 -12.53 -16.10 7.93
CA TYR A 131 -11.64 -14.96 7.68
C TYR A 131 -11.28 -14.80 6.20
N PRO A 132 -10.76 -15.81 5.48
CA PRO A 132 -10.49 -15.66 4.05
C PRO A 132 -11.78 -15.52 3.21
N ALA A 133 -12.91 -16.07 3.64
CA ALA A 133 -14.20 -15.85 2.97
C ALA A 133 -14.70 -14.40 3.10
N LYS A 134 -14.42 -13.74 4.23
CA LYS A 134 -14.80 -12.35 4.47
C LYS A 134 -13.76 -11.35 3.93
N PHE A 135 -12.49 -11.74 3.90
CA PHE A 135 -11.36 -10.89 3.54
C PHE A 135 -10.50 -11.60 2.49
N ASP A 136 -10.92 -11.58 1.25
CA ASP A 136 -10.27 -12.22 0.10
C ASP A 136 -8.80 -11.78 -0.09
N ARG A 137 -8.47 -10.56 0.31
CA ARG A 137 -7.10 -10.04 0.33
C ARG A 137 -6.12 -10.83 1.20
N LEU A 138 -6.60 -11.58 2.19
CA LEU A 138 -5.76 -12.53 2.94
C LEU A 138 -5.13 -13.57 2.02
N LEU A 139 -5.88 -14.00 0.98
CA LEU A 139 -5.42 -14.95 -0.04
C LEU A 139 -4.56 -14.30 -1.13
N CYS A 140 -4.60 -12.96 -1.25
CA CYS A 140 -3.98 -12.22 -2.33
C CYS A 140 -2.98 -11.18 -1.80
N GLY A 141 -1.77 -11.60 -1.42
CA GLY A 141 -0.71 -10.71 -0.98
C GLY A 141 -0.74 -10.29 0.49
N GLY A 142 -1.79 -10.66 1.24
CA GLY A 142 -1.92 -10.45 2.68
C GLY A 142 -2.29 -9.03 3.08
N ILE A 143 -2.78 -8.89 4.32
CA ILE A 143 -3.18 -7.62 4.92
C ILE A 143 -2.60 -7.46 6.33
N TRP A 144 -2.43 -6.21 6.75
CA TRP A 144 -2.08 -5.91 8.14
C TRP A 144 -3.27 -6.15 9.05
N CYS A 145 -3.04 -6.86 10.14
CA CYS A 145 -4.06 -7.25 11.11
C CYS A 145 -3.58 -7.03 12.54
N ILE A 146 -4.55 -6.77 13.41
CA ILE A 146 -4.41 -6.98 14.86
C ILE A 146 -4.86 -8.42 15.11
N VAL A 147 -3.96 -9.26 15.60
CA VAL A 147 -4.24 -10.68 15.83
C VAL A 147 -4.02 -11.03 17.28
N GLN A 148 -5.03 -11.61 17.92
CA GLN A 148 -4.89 -12.21 19.22
C GLN A 148 -4.53 -13.67 19.05
N LEU A 149 -3.35 -14.05 19.57
CA LEU A 149 -2.82 -15.39 19.56
C LEU A 149 -2.99 -16.04 20.93
N ASP A 150 -3.33 -17.31 20.94
CA ASP A 150 -3.32 -18.18 22.13
C ASP A 150 -2.25 -19.25 21.96
N TYR A 151 -1.67 -19.69 23.11
CA TYR A 151 -0.67 -20.73 23.15
C TYR A 151 -1.22 -21.91 23.97
N GLU A 152 -1.50 -23.02 23.27
CA GLU A 152 -2.01 -24.26 23.87
C GLU A 152 -1.13 -25.42 23.43
N TYR A 153 -0.25 -25.87 24.31
CA TYR A 153 0.59 -27.03 24.04
C TYR A 153 -0.14 -28.31 24.46
N MET A 154 -0.37 -29.21 23.49
CA MET A 154 -0.95 -30.53 23.71
C MET A 154 0.12 -31.60 23.54
N GLU A 155 0.41 -32.36 24.60
CA GLU A 155 1.42 -33.44 24.52
C GLU A 155 1.04 -34.55 23.54
N GLU A 156 -0.25 -34.75 23.29
CA GLU A 156 -0.80 -35.77 22.40
C GLU A 156 -0.62 -35.39 20.91
N ASP A 157 -0.56 -34.11 20.56
CA ASP A 157 -0.36 -33.59 19.19
C ASP A 157 1.03 -32.95 19.03
N ARG A 158 2.06 -33.78 19.07
CA ARG A 158 3.45 -33.33 18.92
C ARG A 158 3.78 -32.74 17.54
N ASN A 159 2.94 -33.00 16.53
CA ASN A 159 3.13 -32.51 15.16
C ASN A 159 2.28 -31.28 14.86
N GLY A 160 1.40 -30.87 15.76
CA GLY A 160 0.57 -29.68 15.65
C GLY A 160 1.30 -28.43 16.15
N THR A 161 0.87 -27.26 15.65
CA THR A 161 1.34 -26.00 16.20
C THR A 161 0.61 -25.67 17.50
N PRO A 162 1.33 -25.30 18.59
CA PRO A 162 0.69 -24.88 19.83
C PRO A 162 0.06 -23.49 19.77
N ILE A 163 0.17 -22.80 18.64
CA ILE A 163 -0.32 -21.44 18.45
C ILE A 163 -1.62 -21.46 17.66
N ARG A 164 -2.61 -20.73 18.16
CA ARG A 164 -3.93 -20.58 17.54
C ARG A 164 -4.29 -19.11 17.39
N ILE A 165 -4.99 -18.79 16.32
CA ILE A 165 -5.58 -17.45 16.10
C ILE A 165 -6.94 -17.43 16.82
N ARG A 166 -7.03 -16.65 17.90
CA ARG A 166 -8.29 -16.44 18.61
C ARG A 166 -9.18 -15.42 17.93
N LYS A 167 -8.57 -14.31 17.48
CA LYS A 167 -9.27 -13.22 16.82
C LYS A 167 -8.34 -12.52 15.84
N LEU A 168 -8.86 -12.21 14.67
CA LEU A 168 -8.17 -11.44 13.64
C LEU A 168 -9.04 -10.24 13.27
N THR A 169 -8.44 -9.04 13.35
CA THR A 169 -9.09 -7.78 12.95
C THR A 169 -8.23 -7.09 11.91
N PRO A 170 -8.68 -6.99 10.66
CA PRO A 170 -7.95 -6.27 9.62
C PRO A 170 -7.80 -4.79 9.98
N ILE A 171 -6.60 -4.24 9.73
CA ILE A 171 -6.30 -2.82 9.86
C ILE A 171 -6.71 -2.05 8.59
N GLN A 172 -6.88 -2.76 7.49
CA GLN A 172 -7.34 -2.21 6.24
C GLN A 172 -8.87 -2.29 6.17
N MET A 173 -9.52 -1.23 5.67
CA MET A 173 -10.97 -1.28 5.45
C MET A 173 -11.29 -2.33 4.39
N PRO A 174 -12.02 -3.40 4.73
CA PRO A 174 -12.32 -4.49 3.79
C PRO A 174 -13.34 -4.07 2.72
N HIS A 175 -14.11 -3.01 2.99
CA HIS A 175 -15.12 -2.48 2.10
C HIS A 175 -15.09 -0.95 2.10
N VAL A 176 -14.89 -0.37 0.91
CA VAL A 176 -15.16 1.04 0.65
C VAL A 176 -16.58 1.12 0.10
N ASP A 177 -17.47 1.83 0.80
CA ASP A 177 -18.79 2.14 0.24
C ASP A 177 -18.63 3.24 -0.83
N ILE A 178 -18.55 2.78 -2.08
CA ILE A 178 -18.41 3.66 -3.25
C ILE A 178 -19.64 4.55 -3.42
N ALA A 179 -20.85 4.06 -3.03
CA ALA A 179 -22.07 4.85 -3.15
C ALA A 179 -22.04 6.02 -2.17
N GLU A 180 -21.64 5.78 -0.92
CA GLU A 180 -21.44 6.83 0.09
C GLU A 180 -20.36 7.84 -0.35
N LEU A 181 -19.22 7.36 -0.85
CA LEU A 181 -18.16 8.23 -1.36
C LEU A 181 -18.65 9.12 -2.51
N LYS A 182 -19.38 8.56 -3.47
CA LYS A 182 -19.98 9.31 -4.58
C LYS A 182 -21.01 10.33 -4.11
N GLN A 183 -21.80 9.99 -3.10
CA GLN A 183 -22.79 10.90 -2.53
C GLN A 183 -22.12 12.05 -1.79
N GLY A 184 -21.17 11.76 -0.90
CA GLY A 184 -20.42 12.77 -0.15
C GLY A 184 -19.63 13.70 -1.07
N ARG A 185 -19.05 13.16 -2.17
CA ARG A 185 -18.33 13.94 -3.19
C ARG A 185 -19.17 15.09 -3.77
N LYS A 186 -20.48 14.94 -3.89
CA LYS A 186 -21.39 15.96 -4.48
C LYS A 186 -21.43 17.26 -3.68
N ALA A 187 -21.08 17.25 -2.40
CA ALA A 187 -21.04 18.44 -1.56
C ALA A 187 -19.84 19.36 -1.86
N PHE A 188 -18.86 18.88 -2.63
CA PHE A 188 -17.61 19.58 -2.91
C PHE A 188 -17.55 20.05 -4.36
N THR A 189 -17.01 21.24 -4.58
CA THR A 189 -16.58 21.67 -5.91
C THR A 189 -15.41 20.82 -6.41
N GLN A 190 -15.04 20.96 -7.67
CA GLN A 190 -13.89 20.25 -8.24
C GLN A 190 -12.58 20.62 -7.53
N ASP A 191 -12.38 21.93 -7.27
CA ASP A 191 -11.17 22.43 -6.64
C ASP A 191 -11.09 22.01 -5.16
N GLU A 192 -12.20 22.11 -4.42
CA GLU A 192 -12.26 21.63 -3.03
C GLU A 192 -11.95 20.13 -2.95
N TRP A 193 -12.49 19.33 -3.88
CA TRP A 193 -12.23 17.91 -3.89
C TRP A 193 -10.79 17.56 -4.27
N MET A 194 -10.19 18.31 -5.18
CA MET A 194 -8.77 18.19 -5.50
C MET A 194 -7.92 18.46 -4.27
N ASP A 195 -8.25 19.48 -3.50
CA ASP A 195 -7.57 19.82 -2.25
C ASP A 195 -7.75 18.71 -1.18
N VAL A 196 -8.93 18.12 -1.08
CA VAL A 196 -9.18 16.94 -0.20
C VAL A 196 -8.31 15.77 -0.60
N LEU A 197 -8.23 15.43 -1.88
CA LEU A 197 -7.41 14.32 -2.37
C LEU A 197 -5.92 14.56 -2.09
N LEU A 198 -5.42 15.77 -2.32
CA LEU A 198 -4.02 16.11 -2.04
C LEU A 198 -3.70 16.04 -0.55
N ARG A 199 -4.58 16.53 0.31
CA ARG A 199 -4.42 16.40 1.77
C ARG A 199 -4.50 14.96 2.22
N SER A 200 -5.29 14.11 1.57
CA SER A 200 -5.37 12.68 1.91
C SER A 200 -4.06 11.92 1.68
N ILE A 201 -3.21 12.40 0.79
CA ILE A 201 -1.86 11.86 0.58
C ILE A 201 -0.77 12.63 1.35
N GLY A 202 -1.16 13.57 2.21
CA GLY A 202 -0.24 14.32 3.06
C GLY A 202 0.42 15.54 2.40
N MET A 203 -0.11 16.01 1.26
CA MET A 203 0.32 17.23 0.58
C MET A 203 -0.50 18.42 1.03
N GLU A 204 0.12 19.63 1.10
CA GLU A 204 -0.56 20.87 1.37
C GLU A 204 -0.86 21.60 0.06
N PRO A 205 -2.13 21.71 -0.36
CA PRO A 205 -2.49 22.26 -1.67
C PRO A 205 -2.45 23.78 -1.75
N ASP A 206 -2.47 24.49 -0.63
CA ASP A 206 -2.65 25.96 -0.63
C ASP A 206 -1.48 26.72 -1.24
N THR A 207 -0.28 26.12 -1.24
CA THR A 207 0.93 26.70 -1.85
C THR A 207 1.15 26.27 -3.29
N LEU A 208 0.29 25.42 -3.82
CA LEU A 208 0.44 24.81 -5.15
C LEU A 208 -0.37 25.57 -6.20
N SER A 209 0.24 25.81 -7.36
CA SER A 209 -0.48 26.26 -8.54
C SER A 209 -1.47 25.19 -9.02
N TYR A 210 -2.49 25.60 -9.77
CA TYR A 210 -3.48 24.67 -10.36
C TYR A 210 -2.84 23.55 -11.19
N ARG A 211 -1.79 23.88 -11.95
CA ARG A 211 -1.03 22.87 -12.72
C ARG A 211 -0.32 21.87 -11.83
N GLU A 212 0.31 22.33 -10.76
CA GLU A 212 1.01 21.44 -9.81
C GLU A 212 0.04 20.50 -9.11
N LYS A 213 -1.14 20.98 -8.72
CA LYS A 213 -2.20 20.13 -8.16
C LYS A 213 -2.57 19.00 -9.11
N TRP A 214 -2.79 19.30 -10.41
CA TRP A 214 -3.09 18.25 -11.39
C TRP A 214 -1.95 17.26 -11.60
N LEU A 215 -0.70 17.71 -11.62
CA LEU A 215 0.45 16.82 -11.73
C LEU A 215 0.56 15.87 -10.54
N LEU A 216 0.22 16.34 -9.34
CA LEU A 216 0.18 15.50 -8.14
C LEU A 216 -1.01 14.53 -8.14
N ILE A 217 -2.17 14.93 -8.67
CA ILE A 217 -3.33 14.05 -8.85
C ILE A 217 -3.01 12.92 -9.85
N ILE A 218 -2.34 13.22 -10.96
CA ILE A 218 -1.94 12.20 -11.95
C ILE A 218 -1.07 11.11 -11.33
N ARG A 219 -0.24 11.43 -10.34
CA ARG A 219 0.57 10.44 -9.61
C ARG A 219 -0.26 9.40 -8.86
N MET A 220 -1.51 9.69 -8.54
CA MET A 220 -2.41 8.75 -7.86
C MET A 220 -3.14 7.83 -8.82
N LEU A 221 -3.21 8.14 -10.11
CA LEU A 221 -3.94 7.32 -11.09
C LEU A 221 -3.48 5.86 -11.14
N PRO A 222 -2.18 5.53 -11.05
CA PRO A 222 -1.73 4.14 -11.00
C PRO A 222 -2.28 3.32 -9.82
N LEU A 223 -2.78 3.99 -8.77
CA LEU A 223 -3.35 3.34 -7.59
C LEU A 223 -4.83 2.96 -7.77
N VAL A 224 -5.51 3.53 -8.77
CA VAL A 224 -6.97 3.42 -8.95
C VAL A 224 -7.38 2.97 -10.36
N GLU A 225 -6.50 3.11 -11.35
CA GLU A 225 -6.74 2.71 -12.74
C GLU A 225 -5.97 1.44 -13.08
N ASN A 226 -6.60 0.55 -13.85
CA ASN A 226 -5.97 -0.69 -14.29
C ASN A 226 -4.95 -0.41 -15.37
N ASN A 227 -3.76 -1.00 -15.24
CA ASN A 227 -2.67 -0.91 -16.22
C ASN A 227 -2.32 0.53 -16.64
N PHE A 228 -2.45 1.49 -15.70
CA PHE A 228 -2.04 2.87 -15.90
C PHE A 228 -0.56 3.02 -15.58
N ASN A 229 0.28 2.92 -16.61
CA ASN A 229 1.72 2.92 -16.42
C ASN A 229 2.27 4.35 -16.42
N LEU A 230 3.10 4.69 -15.42
CA LEU A 230 3.63 6.03 -15.21
C LEU A 230 5.13 6.01 -15.01
N CYS A 231 5.82 6.96 -15.63
CA CYS A 231 7.22 7.23 -15.34
C CYS A 231 7.36 8.62 -14.72
N GLU A 232 7.84 8.67 -13.47
CA GLU A 232 8.04 9.90 -12.73
C GLU A 232 9.51 10.16 -12.48
N LEU A 233 10.06 11.17 -13.16
CA LEU A 233 11.46 11.58 -13.08
C LEU A 233 11.56 12.98 -12.46
N GLY A 234 12.52 13.16 -11.59
CA GLY A 234 12.71 14.47 -10.95
C GLY A 234 13.74 14.47 -9.84
N PRO A 235 13.96 15.61 -9.18
CA PRO A 235 14.96 15.75 -8.12
C PRO A 235 14.62 14.87 -6.91
N ARG A 236 15.63 14.64 -6.07
CA ARG A 236 15.47 13.88 -4.82
C ARG A 236 14.52 14.60 -3.85
N SER A 237 13.97 13.85 -2.90
CA SER A 237 13.16 14.37 -1.77
C SER A 237 11.85 15.07 -2.16
N THR A 238 11.27 14.75 -3.31
CA THR A 238 9.95 15.29 -3.75
C THR A 238 8.77 14.36 -3.42
N GLY A 239 8.97 13.35 -2.58
CA GLY A 239 7.92 12.44 -2.12
C GLY A 239 7.48 11.38 -3.13
N LYS A 240 8.23 11.18 -4.25
CA LYS A 240 7.87 10.21 -5.30
C LYS A 240 7.66 8.79 -4.76
N SER A 241 8.69 8.22 -4.17
CA SER A 241 8.66 6.84 -3.65
C SER A 241 7.74 6.70 -2.42
N HIS A 242 7.56 7.78 -1.64
CA HIS A 242 6.70 7.79 -0.46
C HIS A 242 5.24 7.48 -0.79
N LEU A 243 4.71 8.05 -1.89
CA LEU A 243 3.35 7.83 -2.33
C LEU A 243 3.05 6.33 -2.51
N TYR A 244 3.91 5.63 -3.23
CA TYR A 244 3.70 4.21 -3.56
C TYR A 244 4.07 3.25 -2.43
N LYS A 245 4.88 3.69 -1.47
CA LYS A 245 5.30 2.88 -0.33
C LYS A 245 4.34 2.96 0.85
N GLU A 246 3.80 4.15 1.13
CA GLU A 246 3.23 4.47 2.45
C GLU A 246 1.72 4.78 2.41
N ILE A 247 1.18 5.20 1.26
CA ILE A 247 -0.19 5.73 1.19
C ILE A 247 -1.21 4.65 0.92
N SER A 248 -0.91 3.71 0.02
CA SER A 248 -1.85 2.64 -0.33
C SER A 248 -1.37 1.28 0.17
N PRO A 249 -2.24 0.51 0.84
CA PRO A 249 -1.94 -0.88 1.20
C PRO A 249 -1.90 -1.81 -0.02
N ASN A 250 -2.34 -1.34 -1.18
CA ASN A 250 -2.47 -2.09 -2.41
C ASN A 250 -1.33 -1.83 -3.40
N SER A 251 -0.34 -1.05 -3.01
CA SER A 251 0.87 -0.78 -3.80
C SER A 251 2.11 -1.35 -3.12
N ILE A 252 3.09 -1.73 -3.94
CA ILE A 252 4.39 -2.19 -3.48
C ILE A 252 5.49 -1.40 -4.16
N LEU A 253 6.48 -0.97 -3.37
CA LEU A 253 7.68 -0.34 -3.89
C LEU A 253 8.81 -1.37 -3.94
N VAL A 254 9.36 -1.59 -5.12
CA VAL A 254 10.43 -2.54 -5.39
C VAL A 254 11.72 -1.76 -5.67
N SER A 255 12.78 -2.08 -4.94
CA SER A 255 14.10 -1.50 -5.21
C SER A 255 14.66 -2.01 -6.53
N GLY A 256 15.07 -1.09 -7.42
CA GLY A 256 15.32 -1.33 -8.83
C GLY A 256 16.42 -2.31 -9.23
N GLY A 257 17.18 -2.88 -8.28
CA GLY A 257 18.33 -3.72 -8.61
C GLY A 257 18.15 -5.24 -8.50
N GLN A 258 17.04 -5.73 -7.94
CA GLN A 258 16.95 -7.13 -7.47
C GLN A 258 15.72 -7.91 -7.93
N THR A 259 14.89 -7.37 -8.83
CA THR A 259 13.67 -8.05 -9.22
C THR A 259 13.90 -8.97 -10.42
N THR A 260 13.44 -10.22 -10.30
CA THR A 260 13.46 -11.20 -11.38
C THR A 260 12.09 -11.25 -12.07
N VAL A 261 12.08 -11.70 -13.33
CA VAL A 261 10.83 -11.95 -14.08
C VAL A 261 9.89 -12.91 -13.34
N ALA A 262 10.48 -13.92 -12.70
CA ALA A 262 9.71 -14.87 -11.90
C ALA A 262 8.99 -14.22 -10.72
N ASN A 263 9.61 -13.24 -10.10
CA ASN A 263 9.04 -12.52 -8.96
C ASN A 263 7.99 -11.50 -9.39
N LEU A 264 8.19 -10.86 -10.53
CA LEU A 264 7.24 -9.87 -11.06
C LEU A 264 6.00 -10.50 -11.66
N PHE A 265 6.14 -11.52 -12.47
CA PHE A 265 5.07 -12.05 -13.31
C PHE A 265 4.60 -13.43 -12.87
N TYR A 266 5.41 -14.45 -13.05
CA TYR A 266 5.04 -15.82 -12.71
C TYR A 266 6.25 -16.69 -12.39
N ASN A 267 6.21 -17.39 -11.28
CA ASN A 267 7.25 -18.35 -10.88
C ASN A 267 6.90 -19.76 -11.39
N MET A 268 7.58 -20.21 -12.45
CA MET A 268 7.35 -21.53 -13.05
C MET A 268 7.64 -22.68 -12.10
N GLY A 269 8.66 -22.56 -11.25
CA GLY A 269 9.04 -23.61 -10.30
C GLY A 269 8.01 -23.81 -9.18
N ARG A 270 7.46 -22.71 -8.68
CA ARG A 270 6.46 -22.72 -7.61
C ARG A 270 5.02 -22.68 -8.12
N LYS A 271 4.81 -22.44 -9.42
CA LYS A 271 3.50 -22.22 -10.04
C LYS A 271 2.68 -21.10 -9.37
N THR A 272 3.35 -20.04 -8.95
CA THR A 272 2.74 -18.89 -8.26
C THR A 272 2.79 -17.64 -9.12
N VAL A 273 1.72 -16.86 -9.06
CA VAL A 273 1.63 -15.55 -9.70
C VAL A 273 2.56 -14.56 -8.96
N GLY A 274 3.22 -13.68 -9.72
CA GLY A 274 4.12 -12.67 -9.19
C GLY A 274 3.40 -11.38 -8.78
N LEU A 275 4.19 -10.34 -8.53
CA LEU A 275 3.71 -9.07 -7.96
C LEU A 275 2.60 -8.41 -8.78
N VAL A 276 2.68 -8.44 -10.11
CA VAL A 276 1.67 -7.80 -10.98
C VAL A 276 0.28 -8.43 -10.91
N GLY A 277 0.17 -9.67 -10.43
CA GLY A 277 -1.10 -10.33 -10.21
C GLY A 277 -1.61 -10.26 -8.77
N LEU A 278 -0.80 -9.72 -7.84
CA LEU A 278 -1.12 -9.63 -6.41
C LEU A 278 -1.38 -8.20 -5.93
N TRP A 279 -0.88 -7.19 -6.66
CA TRP A 279 -0.92 -5.79 -6.28
C TRP A 279 -1.64 -4.97 -7.35
N ASP A 280 -2.27 -3.87 -6.94
CA ASP A 280 -2.91 -2.93 -7.86
C ASP A 280 -1.87 -2.00 -8.51
N CYS A 281 -0.76 -1.74 -7.81
CA CYS A 281 0.34 -0.93 -8.31
C CYS A 281 1.70 -1.52 -7.89
N VAL A 282 2.60 -1.70 -8.86
CA VAL A 282 3.99 -2.10 -8.65
C VAL A 282 4.89 -0.94 -9.05
N ALA A 283 5.47 -0.27 -8.06
CA ALA A 283 6.38 0.85 -8.27
C ALA A 283 7.84 0.41 -8.17
N PHE A 284 8.66 0.89 -9.08
CA PHE A 284 10.10 0.63 -9.13
C PHE A 284 10.86 1.90 -8.73
N ASP A 285 11.66 1.81 -7.68
CA ASP A 285 12.54 2.91 -7.26
C ASP A 285 13.90 2.83 -7.97
N GLU A 286 14.52 3.98 -8.16
CA GLU A 286 15.84 4.10 -8.78
C GLU A 286 15.95 3.50 -10.18
N VAL A 287 14.99 3.81 -11.06
CA VAL A 287 14.90 3.25 -12.41
C VAL A 287 16.18 3.39 -13.24
N ALA A 288 16.97 4.45 -13.00
CA ALA A 288 18.26 4.62 -13.67
C ALA A 288 19.28 3.51 -13.36
N GLY A 289 19.07 2.76 -12.27
CA GLY A 289 19.89 1.63 -11.83
C GLY A 289 19.32 0.24 -12.13
N ILE A 290 18.11 0.15 -12.70
CA ILE A 290 17.48 -1.14 -12.99
C ILE A 290 18.27 -1.84 -14.10
N LYS A 291 18.93 -2.91 -13.73
CA LYS A 291 19.53 -3.87 -14.66
C LYS A 291 18.75 -5.17 -14.56
N PHE A 292 17.80 -5.38 -15.45
CA PHE A 292 17.28 -6.73 -15.63
C PHE A 292 18.42 -7.62 -16.13
N LYS A 293 18.75 -8.66 -15.37
CA LYS A 293 19.76 -9.64 -15.76
C LYS A 293 19.33 -10.42 -17.00
N ASP A 294 18.03 -10.44 -17.27
CA ASP A 294 17.39 -11.17 -18.34
C ASP A 294 16.82 -10.20 -19.38
N LYS A 295 17.29 -10.27 -20.62
CA LYS A 295 16.76 -9.46 -21.73
C LYS A 295 15.29 -9.77 -22.00
N ASP A 296 14.87 -11.02 -21.77
CA ASP A 296 13.48 -11.45 -21.90
C ASP A 296 12.56 -10.77 -20.90
N GLY A 297 13.09 -10.42 -19.71
CA GLY A 297 12.34 -9.72 -18.69
C GLY A 297 11.86 -8.33 -19.09
N VAL A 298 12.68 -7.59 -19.80
CA VAL A 298 12.31 -6.26 -20.31
C VAL A 298 11.22 -6.41 -21.39
N GLN A 299 11.32 -7.44 -22.24
CA GLN A 299 10.33 -7.67 -23.29
C GLN A 299 8.97 -8.06 -22.67
N ILE A 300 8.94 -9.00 -21.73
CA ILE A 300 7.70 -9.40 -21.02
C ILE A 300 7.07 -8.20 -20.32
N MET A 301 7.87 -7.32 -19.72
CA MET A 301 7.37 -6.11 -19.08
C MET A 301 6.72 -5.15 -20.06
N LYS A 302 7.33 -4.97 -21.26
CA LYS A 302 6.77 -4.15 -22.33
C LYS A 302 5.46 -4.71 -22.85
N ASP A 303 5.42 -6.01 -23.11
CA ASP A 303 4.23 -6.69 -23.60
C ASP A 303 3.09 -6.55 -22.58
N TYR A 304 3.39 -6.72 -21.28
CA TYR A 304 2.43 -6.50 -20.21
C TYR A 304 1.92 -5.05 -20.17
N MET A 305 2.80 -4.06 -20.20
CA MET A 305 2.40 -2.64 -20.18
C MET A 305 1.52 -2.26 -21.38
N ALA A 306 1.73 -2.92 -22.53
CA ALA A 306 0.95 -2.67 -23.75
C ALA A 306 -0.40 -3.38 -23.76
N SER A 307 -0.48 -4.63 -23.24
CA SER A 307 -1.65 -5.50 -23.40
C SER A 307 -2.42 -5.77 -22.09
N GLY A 308 -1.82 -5.53 -20.92
CA GLY A 308 -2.39 -5.98 -19.63
C GLY A 308 -2.27 -7.48 -19.42
N SER A 309 -1.54 -8.19 -20.29
CA SER A 309 -1.32 -9.63 -20.18
C SER A 309 0.16 -9.97 -20.32
N PHE A 310 0.54 -11.12 -19.79
CA PHE A 310 1.90 -11.65 -19.95
C PHE A 310 1.87 -13.15 -20.18
N ALA A 311 2.72 -13.60 -21.09
CA ALA A 311 2.91 -15.00 -21.38
C ALA A 311 4.18 -15.51 -20.68
N ARG A 312 4.06 -16.65 -19.99
CA ARG A 312 5.21 -17.40 -19.51
C ARG A 312 4.96 -18.89 -19.64
N GLY A 313 5.75 -19.52 -20.50
CA GLY A 313 5.50 -20.90 -20.95
C GLY A 313 4.38 -20.96 -21.97
N LYS A 314 3.40 -21.83 -21.75
CA LYS A 314 2.27 -22.04 -22.68
C LYS A 314 1.01 -21.27 -22.31
N GLU A 315 0.99 -20.58 -21.18
CA GLU A 315 -0.18 -19.89 -20.66
C GLU A 315 0.00 -18.38 -20.72
N GLU A 316 -1.01 -17.69 -21.20
CA GLU A 316 -1.16 -16.25 -21.09
C GLU A 316 -2.03 -15.94 -19.85
N LYS A 317 -1.60 -14.97 -19.03
CA LYS A 317 -2.31 -14.52 -17.84
C LYS A 317 -2.54 -13.02 -17.92
N ALA A 318 -3.79 -12.62 -17.71
CA ALA A 318 -4.14 -11.21 -17.54
C ALA A 318 -3.84 -10.75 -16.11
N ALA A 319 -3.44 -9.50 -15.97
CA ALA A 319 -3.31 -8.82 -14.69
C ALA A 319 -3.66 -7.34 -14.87
N SER A 320 -3.98 -6.67 -13.76
CA SER A 320 -4.48 -5.29 -13.78
C SER A 320 -3.51 -4.28 -13.15
N ALA A 321 -2.41 -4.74 -12.57
CA ALA A 321 -1.47 -3.87 -11.87
C ALA A 321 -0.91 -2.78 -12.78
N SER A 322 -0.90 -1.57 -12.26
CA SER A 322 -0.17 -0.46 -12.88
C SER A 322 1.32 -0.54 -12.56
N MET A 323 2.17 -0.22 -13.54
CA MET A 323 3.61 -0.15 -13.33
C MET A 323 4.06 1.31 -13.23
N VAL A 324 4.76 1.63 -12.15
CA VAL A 324 5.30 2.98 -11.93
C VAL A 324 6.80 2.95 -11.85
N PHE A 325 7.45 3.83 -12.59
CA PHE A 325 8.90 3.96 -12.62
C PHE A 325 9.32 5.29 -11.99
N VAL A 326 9.92 5.23 -10.82
CA VAL A 326 10.38 6.40 -10.08
C VAL A 326 11.89 6.55 -10.26
N GLY A 327 12.34 7.70 -10.72
CA GLY A 327 13.76 7.98 -10.94
C GLY A 327 14.21 9.34 -10.42
N ASN A 328 15.44 9.36 -9.87
CA ASN A 328 16.12 10.60 -9.56
C ASN A 328 16.99 10.98 -10.75
N ILE A 329 16.79 12.17 -11.30
CA ILE A 329 17.57 12.70 -12.40
C ILE A 329 18.18 14.05 -12.05
N ASN A 330 19.45 14.23 -12.48
CA ASN A 330 20.20 15.47 -12.34
C ASN A 330 20.46 16.14 -13.71
N GLN A 331 19.85 15.59 -14.78
CA GLN A 331 20.01 16.03 -16.16
C GLN A 331 18.64 16.12 -16.83
N SER A 332 18.55 16.78 -17.99
CA SER A 332 17.28 16.87 -18.71
C SER A 332 16.80 15.50 -19.19
N VAL A 333 15.49 15.36 -19.35
CA VAL A 333 14.86 14.14 -19.83
C VAL A 333 15.39 13.77 -21.23
N ASP A 334 15.62 14.77 -22.10
CA ASP A 334 16.17 14.55 -23.46
C ASP A 334 17.55 13.87 -23.46
N VAL A 335 18.40 14.24 -22.48
CA VAL A 335 19.71 13.62 -22.32
C VAL A 335 19.56 12.20 -21.79
N LEU A 336 18.66 11.99 -20.83
CA LEU A 336 18.40 10.66 -20.28
C LEU A 336 17.86 9.70 -21.35
N LEU A 337 16.94 10.15 -22.19
CA LEU A 337 16.39 9.38 -23.29
C LEU A 337 17.45 8.92 -24.30
N LYS A 338 18.45 9.76 -24.58
CA LYS A 338 19.56 9.43 -25.49
C LYS A 338 20.58 8.45 -24.89
N THR A 339 20.65 8.37 -23.55
CA THR A 339 21.69 7.59 -22.86
C THR A 339 21.17 6.28 -22.24
N SER A 340 19.88 6.13 -22.02
CA SER A 340 19.28 4.95 -21.39
C SER A 340 18.47 4.12 -22.38
N SER A 341 18.95 2.94 -22.71
CA SER A 341 18.24 1.98 -23.56
C SER A 341 16.90 1.51 -22.97
N LEU A 342 16.78 1.47 -21.65
CA LEU A 342 15.54 1.12 -20.96
C LEU A 342 14.47 2.18 -21.17
N PHE A 343 14.81 3.46 -20.97
CA PHE A 343 13.86 4.56 -21.16
C PHE A 343 13.45 4.73 -22.62
N LEU A 344 14.38 4.63 -23.56
CA LEU A 344 14.06 4.60 -25.00
C LEU A 344 13.06 3.48 -25.31
N SER A 345 13.27 2.32 -24.73
CA SER A 345 12.39 1.18 -24.91
C SER A 345 11.00 1.38 -24.31
N LEU A 346 10.89 1.97 -23.12
CA LEU A 346 9.61 2.20 -22.42
C LEU A 346 8.79 3.30 -23.08
N ILE A 347 9.42 4.35 -23.60
CA ILE A 347 8.74 5.47 -24.25
C ILE A 347 8.21 5.09 -25.63
N HIS A 348 8.93 4.29 -26.41
CA HIS A 348 8.47 3.80 -27.71
C HIS A 348 7.19 2.93 -27.63
N ILE A 349 6.81 2.44 -26.46
CA ILE A 349 5.54 1.70 -26.27
C ILE A 349 4.34 2.65 -26.24
N SER A 350 4.52 3.86 -25.73
CA SER A 350 3.41 4.81 -25.54
C SER A 350 3.18 5.77 -26.72
N GLU A 351 4.14 5.93 -27.62
CA GLU A 351 4.03 6.85 -28.76
C GLU A 351 3.08 6.39 -29.89
N PRO A 352 3.04 5.12 -30.33
CA PRO A 352 2.19 4.72 -31.45
C PRO A 352 0.69 4.91 -31.19
N THR A 353 0.27 4.82 -29.95
CA THR A 353 -1.15 4.94 -29.57
C THR A 353 -1.63 6.39 -29.46
N ARG A 354 -0.74 7.35 -29.22
CA ARG A 354 -1.12 8.76 -29.10
C ARG A 354 -1.25 9.47 -30.44
N HIS A 355 -0.46 9.12 -31.41
CA HIS A 355 -0.54 9.72 -32.78
C HIS A 355 -1.80 9.28 -33.54
N ALA A 356 -2.39 8.14 -33.21
CA ALA A 356 -3.63 7.67 -33.82
C ALA A 356 -4.90 8.33 -33.24
N GLN A 357 -4.81 9.05 -32.15
CA GLN A 357 -5.96 9.72 -31.48
C GLN A 357 -6.02 11.24 -31.72
N ILE A 358 -5.07 11.82 -32.42
CA ILE A 358 -5.02 13.29 -32.68
C ILE A 358 -5.24 13.62 -34.19
N SER A 359 -5.57 12.64 -35.00
CA SER A 359 -5.96 12.88 -36.40
C SER A 359 -7.48 12.82 -36.60
#